data_1474fce0d6a218b76b4b70d370c4cc1a
#
_entry.id   1474fce0d6a218b76b4b70d370c4cc1a
#
_cell.length_a   1.000
_cell.length_b   1.000
_cell.length_c   1.000
_cell.angle_alpha   90.00
_cell.angle_beta   90.00
_cell.angle_gamma   90.00
#
_symmetry.space_group_name_H-M   'P 1'
#
loop_
_entity.id
_entity.type
_entity.pdbx_description
1 polymer ?
#
loop_
_entity_poly.entity_id
_entity_poly.type
_entity_poly.pdbx_seq_one_letter_code
_entity_poly.pdbx_strand_id
1 'polypeptide(L)'
;MSKSFFYGRHFIDKKDIRSVTKSLESSLSQGPILEKFEKEVSRFFGSKYCVAFSSATAALHVAIASLKLKKNSNAFTSAMTFVATPNSCIYNNLKPNLIDINEDDYNIDLDLLEQKLSKLKKRDKKLILPVHFGGLPCDMSRIKKIAKKYNCHVIEDASQAMGSKFNNSYVGNSSSDAII
;
A
#
# COMPACT_ATOMS: atom_id res chain seq x y z
N MET A 1 24.28 12.48 26.93
CA MET A 1 23.52 13.06 25.79
C MET A 1 22.45 12.06 25.38
N SER A 2 21.18 12.35 25.58
CA SER A 2 20.10 11.49 25.11
C SER A 2 20.12 11.44 23.59
N LYS A 3 20.23 10.24 23.01
CA LYS A 3 20.06 10.08 21.58
C LYS A 3 18.61 10.39 21.25
N SER A 4 18.37 11.48 20.53
CA SER A 4 17.06 11.81 19.99
C SER A 4 16.78 10.91 18.79
N PHE A 5 15.69 10.12 18.85
CA PHE A 5 15.23 9.33 17.73
C PHE A 5 14.13 10.11 16.99
N PHE A 6 14.33 10.32 15.70
CA PHE A 6 13.31 10.92 14.85
C PHE A 6 12.39 9.81 14.30
N TYR A 7 11.11 10.08 14.18
CA TYR A 7 10.13 9.15 13.61
C TYR A 7 10.47 8.69 12.20
N GLY A 8 11.02 9.58 11.39
CA GLY A 8 11.54 9.25 10.06
C GLY A 8 12.71 10.15 9.71
N ARG A 9 13.79 9.56 9.23
CA ARG A 9 14.95 10.28 8.72
C ARG A 9 15.41 9.63 7.43
N HIS A 10 15.43 10.39 6.36
CA HIS A 10 16.03 9.93 5.10
C HIS A 10 17.54 9.77 5.26
N PHE A 11 18.09 8.81 4.56
CA PHE A 11 19.53 8.62 4.39
C PHE A 11 19.87 8.89 2.93
N ILE A 12 20.74 9.88 2.70
CA ILE A 12 21.21 10.27 1.37
C ILE A 12 22.73 10.26 1.41
N ASP A 13 23.35 9.52 0.52
CA ASP A 13 24.80 9.46 0.37
C ASP A 13 25.29 10.16 -0.93
N LYS A 14 26.63 10.14 -1.11
CA LYS A 14 27.24 10.74 -2.31
C LYS A 14 26.87 10.03 -3.61
N LYS A 15 26.43 8.75 -3.57
CA LYS A 15 26.00 8.02 -4.76
C LYS A 15 24.61 8.47 -5.18
N ASP A 16 23.72 8.70 -4.21
CA ASP A 16 22.37 9.24 -4.46
C ASP A 16 22.47 10.61 -5.12
N ILE A 17 23.31 11.51 -4.56
CA ILE A 17 23.52 12.86 -5.11
C ILE A 17 24.01 12.78 -6.55
N ARG A 18 25.03 11.94 -6.83
CA ARG A 18 25.55 11.76 -8.18
C ARG A 18 24.51 11.21 -9.16
N SER A 19 23.69 10.26 -8.71
CA SER A 19 22.64 9.67 -9.53
C SER A 19 21.59 10.70 -9.92
N VAL A 20 21.16 11.53 -8.95
CA VAL A 20 20.22 12.64 -9.21
C VAL A 20 20.84 13.67 -10.17
N THR A 21 22.06 14.11 -9.90
CA THR A 21 22.75 15.08 -10.79
C THR A 21 22.83 14.55 -12.22
N LYS A 22 23.22 13.29 -12.41
CA LYS A 22 23.28 12.66 -13.72
C LYS A 22 21.91 12.56 -14.40
N SER A 23 20.85 12.34 -13.64
CA SER A 23 19.51 12.25 -14.21
C SER A 23 18.99 13.59 -14.73
N LEU A 24 19.45 14.71 -14.16
CA LEU A 24 19.11 16.05 -14.63
C LEU A 24 19.71 16.38 -16.02
N GLU A 25 20.74 15.65 -16.43
CA GLU A 25 21.36 15.76 -17.76
C GLU A 25 20.59 14.98 -18.84
N SER A 26 19.52 14.29 -18.46
CA SER A 26 18.71 13.44 -19.35
C SER A 26 17.29 13.96 -19.50
N SER A 27 16.39 13.16 -20.09
CA SER A 27 14.96 13.50 -20.18
C SER A 27 14.31 13.51 -18.79
N LEU A 28 13.72 14.66 -18.40
CA LEU A 28 13.13 14.88 -17.07
C LEU A 28 11.68 14.42 -16.97
N SER A 29 10.98 14.18 -18.08
CA SER A 29 9.55 13.85 -18.05
C SER A 29 9.30 12.35 -18.22
N GLN A 30 9.75 11.80 -19.30
CA GLN A 30 9.65 10.37 -19.64
C GLN A 30 10.94 9.92 -20.28
N GLY A 31 11.28 8.63 -20.14
CA GLY A 31 12.47 8.14 -20.79
C GLY A 31 13.11 6.94 -20.09
N PRO A 32 14.30 6.54 -20.54
CA PRO A 32 14.92 5.27 -20.16
C PRO A 32 15.24 5.14 -18.67
N ILE A 33 15.37 6.25 -17.93
CA ILE A 33 15.63 6.21 -16.49
C ILE A 33 14.37 5.72 -15.75
N LEU A 34 13.18 6.22 -16.10
CA LEU A 34 11.92 5.79 -15.52
C LEU A 34 11.66 4.32 -15.82
N GLU A 35 11.77 3.92 -17.08
CA GLU A 35 11.60 2.52 -17.50
C GLU A 35 12.55 1.57 -16.77
N LYS A 36 13.81 1.99 -16.62
CA LYS A 36 14.82 1.24 -15.87
C LYS A 36 14.42 1.09 -14.40
N PHE A 37 13.97 2.18 -13.76
CA PHE A 37 13.51 2.18 -12.37
C PHE A 37 12.35 1.20 -12.18
N GLU A 38 11.30 1.31 -12.98
CA GLU A 38 10.14 0.41 -12.91
C GLU A 38 10.54 -1.06 -13.09
N LYS A 39 11.43 -1.34 -14.02
CA LYS A 39 11.94 -2.70 -14.28
C LYS A 39 12.79 -3.25 -13.13
N GLU A 40 13.62 -2.42 -12.51
CA GLU A 40 14.45 -2.84 -11.37
C GLU A 40 13.60 -3.07 -10.12
N VAL A 41 12.63 -2.20 -9.84
CA VAL A 41 11.70 -2.37 -8.73
C VAL A 41 10.83 -3.62 -8.92
N SER A 42 10.27 -3.81 -10.13
CA SER A 42 9.52 -5.02 -10.47
C SER A 42 10.34 -6.29 -10.24
N ARG A 43 11.61 -6.30 -10.66
CA ARG A 43 12.51 -7.44 -10.45
C ARG A 43 12.84 -7.67 -8.98
N PHE A 44 13.08 -6.59 -8.21
CA PHE A 44 13.44 -6.68 -6.80
C PHE A 44 12.32 -7.30 -5.97
N PHE A 45 11.08 -6.89 -6.22
CA PHE A 45 9.91 -7.40 -5.50
C PHE A 45 9.29 -8.66 -6.13
N GLY A 46 9.73 -9.08 -7.31
CA GLY A 46 9.14 -10.21 -8.03
C GLY A 46 7.74 -9.92 -8.56
N SER A 47 7.37 -8.66 -8.72
CA SER A 47 6.09 -8.25 -9.29
C SER A 47 6.10 -8.37 -10.81
N LYS A 48 4.94 -8.62 -11.42
CA LYS A 48 4.83 -8.73 -12.88
C LYS A 48 4.95 -7.36 -13.56
N TYR A 49 4.44 -6.32 -12.93
CA TYR A 49 4.44 -4.95 -13.42
C TYR A 49 4.81 -4.00 -12.29
N CYS A 50 5.39 -2.87 -12.65
CA CYS A 50 5.61 -1.74 -11.76
C CYS A 50 5.31 -0.47 -12.55
N VAL A 51 4.66 0.49 -11.91
CA VAL A 51 4.36 1.80 -12.48
C VAL A 51 4.71 2.87 -11.47
N ALA A 52 5.56 3.82 -11.86
CA ALA A 52 5.96 4.90 -11.00
C ALA A 52 4.91 6.04 -10.99
N PHE A 53 4.71 6.62 -9.82
CA PHE A 53 3.84 7.76 -9.59
C PHE A 53 4.60 8.88 -8.88
N SER A 54 4.07 10.09 -8.95
CA SER A 54 4.63 11.25 -8.24
C SER A 54 4.51 11.14 -6.71
N SER A 55 3.58 10.31 -6.22
CA SER A 55 3.36 10.06 -4.78
C SER A 55 2.55 8.78 -4.57
N ALA A 56 2.66 8.18 -3.38
CA ALA A 56 1.80 7.08 -2.97
C ALA A 56 0.31 7.48 -2.98
N THR A 57 -0.02 8.73 -2.66
CA THR A 57 -1.40 9.26 -2.75
C THR A 57 -1.97 9.12 -4.15
N ALA A 58 -1.20 9.49 -5.18
CA ALA A 58 -1.61 9.35 -6.57
C ALA A 58 -1.74 7.87 -6.98
N ALA A 59 -0.79 7.04 -6.54
CA ALA A 59 -0.80 5.61 -6.82
C ALA A 59 -2.03 4.92 -6.19
N LEU A 60 -2.34 5.18 -4.92
CA LEU A 60 -3.54 4.67 -4.23
C LEU A 60 -4.82 5.05 -4.98
N HIS A 61 -4.95 6.32 -5.38
CA HIS A 61 -6.11 6.80 -6.14
C HIS A 61 -6.29 6.00 -7.44
N VAL A 62 -5.24 5.88 -8.23
CA VAL A 62 -5.29 5.18 -9.54
C VAL A 62 -5.49 3.68 -9.37
N ALA A 63 -4.83 3.06 -8.39
CA ALA A 63 -5.00 1.63 -8.12
C ALA A 63 -6.46 1.30 -7.76
N ILE A 64 -7.11 2.10 -6.90
CA ILE A 64 -8.53 1.93 -6.57
C ILE A 64 -9.41 2.16 -7.79
N ALA A 65 -9.14 3.20 -8.59
CA ALA A 65 -9.89 3.49 -9.81
C ALA A 65 -9.87 2.31 -10.80
N SER A 66 -8.72 1.62 -10.91
CA SER A 66 -8.55 0.47 -11.81
C SER A 66 -9.46 -0.72 -11.48
N LEU A 67 -9.89 -0.87 -10.22
CA LEU A 67 -10.80 -1.94 -9.78
C LEU A 67 -12.24 -1.74 -10.26
N LYS A 68 -12.61 -0.56 -10.73
CA LYS A 68 -13.96 -0.23 -11.25
C LYS A 68 -15.07 -0.64 -10.29
N LEU A 69 -14.87 -0.43 -9.00
CA LEU A 69 -15.86 -0.71 -7.97
C LEU A 69 -17.09 0.20 -8.14
N LYS A 70 -18.25 -0.30 -7.76
CA LYS A 70 -19.49 0.50 -7.80
C LYS A 70 -19.42 1.66 -6.81
N LYS A 71 -20.01 2.79 -7.16
CA LYS A 71 -20.20 3.92 -6.25
C LYS A 71 -20.80 3.45 -4.91
N ASN A 72 -20.31 4.00 -3.81
CA ASN A 72 -20.68 3.63 -2.44
C ASN A 72 -20.33 2.18 -2.03
N SER A 73 -19.49 1.46 -2.78
CA SER A 73 -18.91 0.20 -2.29
C SER A 73 -18.11 0.45 -1.03
N ASN A 74 -18.18 -0.50 -0.07
CA ASN A 74 -17.45 -0.39 1.18
C ASN A 74 -15.96 -0.66 0.96
N ALA A 75 -15.12 0.21 1.51
CA ALA A 75 -13.68 0.05 1.62
C ALA A 75 -13.27 0.06 3.09
N PHE A 76 -12.36 -0.82 3.49
CA PHE A 76 -11.94 -1.00 4.88
C PHE A 76 -10.45 -0.74 5.00
N THR A 77 -10.06 0.13 5.92
CA THR A 77 -8.66 0.41 6.22
C THR A 77 -8.46 0.62 7.71
N SER A 78 -7.21 0.65 8.17
CA SER A 78 -6.87 0.93 9.56
C SER A 78 -7.30 2.34 9.97
N ALA A 79 -7.73 2.52 11.22
CA ALA A 79 -7.93 3.84 11.82
C ALA A 79 -6.61 4.58 12.01
N MET A 80 -5.50 3.84 12.20
CA MET A 80 -4.16 4.39 12.31
C MET A 80 -3.48 4.32 10.94
N THR A 81 -3.60 5.39 10.16
CA THR A 81 -3.04 5.50 8.82
C THR A 81 -2.81 6.96 8.45
N PHE A 82 -2.00 7.19 7.42
CA PHE A 82 -1.93 8.49 6.79
C PHE A 82 -3.25 8.78 6.03
N VAL A 83 -3.68 10.02 6.07
CA VAL A 83 -4.99 10.44 5.53
C VAL A 83 -5.19 10.12 4.04
N ALA A 84 -4.12 9.90 3.28
CA ALA A 84 -4.19 9.55 1.87
C ALA A 84 -4.94 8.23 1.63
N THR A 85 -4.78 7.24 2.51
CA THR A 85 -5.40 5.92 2.36
C THR A 85 -6.93 5.99 2.38
N PRO A 86 -7.62 6.53 3.41
CA PRO A 86 -9.07 6.70 3.38
C PRO A 86 -9.53 7.72 2.33
N ASN A 87 -8.77 8.81 2.09
CA ASN A 87 -9.14 9.80 1.09
C ASN A 87 -9.13 9.23 -0.33
N SER A 88 -8.22 8.32 -0.66
CA SER A 88 -8.21 7.65 -1.95
C SER A 88 -9.50 6.88 -2.24
N CYS A 89 -10.16 6.35 -1.19
CA CYS A 89 -11.49 5.76 -1.29
C CYS A 89 -12.55 6.82 -1.63
N ILE A 90 -12.51 7.98 -0.94
CA ILE A 90 -13.45 9.08 -1.16
C ILE A 90 -13.34 9.62 -2.58
N TYR A 91 -12.12 9.80 -3.09
CA TYR A 91 -11.86 10.26 -4.45
C TYR A 91 -12.44 9.31 -5.51
N ASN A 92 -12.54 8.02 -5.18
CA ASN A 92 -13.14 7.00 -6.03
C ASN A 92 -14.64 6.76 -5.73
N ASN A 93 -15.29 7.65 -4.98
CA ASN A 93 -16.69 7.53 -4.57
C ASN A 93 -17.00 6.23 -3.80
N LEU A 94 -16.02 5.68 -3.08
CA LEU A 94 -16.22 4.56 -2.17
C LEU A 94 -16.56 5.05 -0.76
N LYS A 95 -17.11 4.18 0.07
CA LYS A 95 -17.41 4.45 1.46
C LYS A 95 -16.29 3.91 2.36
N PRO A 96 -15.38 4.74 2.88
CA PRO A 96 -14.35 4.29 3.80
C PRO A 96 -14.95 3.89 5.14
N ASN A 97 -14.49 2.76 5.67
CA ASN A 97 -14.81 2.25 6.99
C ASN A 97 -13.49 2.06 7.74
N LEU A 98 -13.29 2.81 8.78
CA LEU A 98 -12.11 2.69 9.64
C LEU A 98 -12.31 1.52 10.60
N ILE A 99 -11.32 0.66 10.66
CA ILE A 99 -11.21 -0.47 11.58
C ILE A 99 -10.13 -0.12 12.60
N ASP A 100 -10.40 -0.39 13.86
CA ASP A 100 -9.43 -0.17 14.92
C ASP A 100 -8.18 -1.04 14.73
N ILE A 101 -7.15 -0.73 15.48
CA ILE A 101 -5.85 -1.39 15.42
C ILE A 101 -5.76 -2.50 16.47
N ASN A 102 -4.90 -3.47 16.21
CA ASN A 102 -4.40 -4.37 17.22
C ASN A 102 -3.36 -3.63 18.07
N GLU A 103 -3.45 -3.73 19.41
CA GLU A 103 -2.57 -3.01 20.35
C GLU A 103 -1.11 -3.50 20.32
N ASP A 104 -0.88 -4.74 19.88
CA ASP A 104 0.47 -5.34 19.86
C ASP A 104 1.33 -4.87 18.70
N ASP A 105 0.72 -4.62 17.52
CA ASP A 105 1.45 -4.34 16.29
C ASP A 105 1.00 -3.08 15.55
N TYR A 106 -0.04 -2.41 16.05
CA TYR A 106 -0.65 -1.20 15.49
C TYR A 106 -1.20 -1.36 14.07
N ASN A 107 -1.22 -2.56 13.53
CA ASN A 107 -1.86 -2.88 12.26
C ASN A 107 -3.37 -3.05 12.44
N ILE A 108 -4.09 -3.12 11.32
CA ILE A 108 -5.55 -3.32 11.31
C ILE A 108 -5.96 -4.57 12.11
N ASP A 109 -6.90 -4.44 13.03
CA ASP A 109 -7.47 -5.59 13.75
C ASP A 109 -8.30 -6.46 12.80
N LEU A 110 -7.83 -7.69 12.58
CA LEU A 110 -8.44 -8.61 11.62
C LEU A 110 -9.72 -9.27 12.16
N ASP A 111 -9.90 -9.35 13.47
CA ASP A 111 -11.14 -9.87 14.08
C ASP A 111 -12.25 -8.83 13.92
N LEU A 112 -11.95 -7.58 14.20
CA LEU A 112 -12.90 -6.47 13.98
C LEU A 112 -13.22 -6.29 12.50
N LEU A 113 -12.23 -6.42 11.61
CA LEU A 113 -12.44 -6.39 10.16
C LEU A 113 -13.42 -7.50 9.74
N GLU A 114 -13.17 -8.73 10.16
CA GLU A 114 -14.01 -9.87 9.81
C GLU A 114 -15.42 -9.72 10.38
N GLN A 115 -15.57 -9.24 11.61
CA GLN A 115 -16.86 -8.93 12.24
C GLN A 115 -17.66 -7.89 11.43
N LYS A 116 -17.00 -6.82 10.94
CA LYS A 116 -17.65 -5.80 10.10
C LYS A 116 -18.08 -6.38 8.75
N LEU A 117 -17.21 -7.16 8.11
CA LEU A 117 -17.49 -7.78 6.82
C LEU A 117 -18.61 -8.81 6.88
N SER A 118 -18.75 -9.55 8.00
CA SER A 118 -19.80 -10.57 8.18
C SER A 118 -21.22 -9.99 8.14
N LYS A 119 -21.39 -8.71 8.48
CA LYS A 119 -22.66 -7.98 8.45
C LYS A 119 -23.07 -7.51 7.06
N LEU A 120 -22.21 -7.69 6.06
CA LEU A 120 -22.44 -7.22 4.69
C LEU A 120 -22.77 -8.37 3.74
N LYS A 121 -23.50 -8.04 2.66
CA LYS A 121 -23.80 -9.03 1.62
C LYS A 121 -22.54 -9.53 0.93
N LYS A 122 -22.31 -10.83 0.91
CA LYS A 122 -21.12 -11.44 0.29
C LYS A 122 -21.00 -11.17 -1.21
N ARG A 123 -22.13 -11.06 -1.92
CA ARG A 123 -22.13 -10.81 -3.37
C ARG A 123 -21.57 -9.45 -3.77
N ASP A 124 -21.59 -8.46 -2.89
CA ASP A 124 -21.15 -7.13 -3.22
C ASP A 124 -19.61 -7.09 -3.13
N LYS A 125 -18.97 -6.53 -4.15
CA LYS A 125 -17.53 -6.29 -4.18
C LYS A 125 -17.15 -5.21 -3.18
N LYS A 126 -16.10 -5.44 -2.44
CA LYS A 126 -15.56 -4.54 -1.41
C LYS A 126 -14.07 -4.40 -1.59
N LEU A 127 -13.45 -3.49 -0.85
CA LEU A 127 -12.02 -3.26 -0.84
C LEU A 127 -11.48 -3.36 0.59
N ILE A 128 -10.35 -4.01 0.77
CA ILE A 128 -9.53 -3.96 1.98
C ILE A 128 -8.23 -3.26 1.60
N LEU A 129 -7.88 -2.22 2.37
CA LEU A 129 -6.62 -1.48 2.25
C LEU A 129 -5.84 -1.65 3.57
N PRO A 130 -5.11 -2.74 3.76
CA PRO A 130 -4.20 -2.86 4.88
C PRO A 130 -3.05 -1.87 4.72
N VAL A 131 -2.64 -1.26 5.84
CA VAL A 131 -1.49 -0.36 5.91
C VAL A 131 -0.42 -1.05 6.72
N HIS A 132 0.77 -1.21 6.17
CA HIS A 132 1.92 -1.78 6.88
C HIS A 132 2.55 -0.71 7.77
N PHE A 133 1.93 -0.48 8.93
CA PHE A 133 2.24 0.66 9.79
C PHE A 133 3.69 0.62 10.30
N GLY A 134 4.40 1.76 10.15
CA GLY A 134 5.81 1.87 10.52
C GLY A 134 6.75 0.88 9.81
N GLY A 135 6.29 0.26 8.71
CA GLY A 135 7.04 -0.76 7.98
C GLY A 135 6.84 -2.18 8.51
N LEU A 136 6.02 -2.38 9.55
CA LEU A 136 5.67 -3.71 10.04
C LEU A 136 4.57 -4.32 9.18
N PRO A 137 4.83 -5.45 8.49
CA PRO A 137 3.84 -6.04 7.61
C PRO A 137 2.62 -6.58 8.36
N CYS A 138 1.42 -6.33 7.81
CA CYS A 138 0.19 -6.98 8.27
C CYS A 138 0.25 -8.50 8.01
N ASP A 139 -0.57 -9.29 8.72
CA ASP A 139 -0.77 -10.71 8.39
C ASP A 139 -1.54 -10.84 7.06
N MET A 140 -0.80 -10.76 5.95
CA MET A 140 -1.34 -10.86 4.61
C MET A 140 -1.93 -12.24 4.31
N SER A 141 -1.49 -13.29 4.99
CA SER A 141 -2.05 -14.63 4.85
C SER A 141 -3.49 -14.68 5.35
N ARG A 142 -3.75 -14.07 6.50
CA ARG A 142 -5.10 -13.96 7.07
C ARG A 142 -5.98 -13.00 6.27
N ILE A 143 -5.44 -11.83 5.89
CA ILE A 143 -6.16 -10.84 5.07
C ILE A 143 -6.67 -11.47 3.76
N LYS A 144 -5.85 -12.25 3.07
CA LYS A 144 -6.26 -12.93 1.83
C LYS A 144 -7.37 -13.96 2.05
N LYS A 145 -7.32 -14.72 3.14
CA LYS A 145 -8.41 -15.64 3.50
C LYS A 145 -9.72 -14.88 3.73
N ILE A 146 -9.67 -13.78 4.48
CA ILE A 146 -10.81 -12.89 4.72
C ILE A 146 -11.32 -12.32 3.39
N ALA A 147 -10.45 -11.76 2.56
CA ALA A 147 -10.80 -11.17 1.29
C ALA A 147 -11.52 -12.18 0.36
N LYS A 148 -11.00 -13.40 0.26
CA LYS A 148 -11.64 -14.49 -0.50
C LYS A 148 -13.02 -14.86 0.06
N LYS A 149 -13.13 -14.99 1.39
CA LYS A 149 -14.38 -15.36 2.08
C LYS A 149 -15.49 -14.33 1.88
N TYR A 150 -15.14 -13.03 1.82
CA TYR A 150 -16.10 -11.93 1.79
C TYR A 150 -16.15 -11.18 0.45
N ASN A 151 -15.52 -11.71 -0.61
CA ASN A 151 -15.51 -11.13 -1.95
C ASN A 151 -14.91 -9.71 -1.97
N CYS A 152 -13.71 -9.55 -1.42
CA CYS A 152 -13.00 -8.28 -1.36
C CYS A 152 -11.79 -8.28 -2.30
N HIS A 153 -11.54 -7.14 -2.93
CA HIS A 153 -10.23 -6.80 -3.47
C HIS A 153 -9.28 -6.41 -2.34
N VAL A 154 -7.98 -6.48 -2.59
CA VAL A 154 -6.95 -6.07 -1.63
C VAL A 154 -5.93 -5.18 -2.33
N ILE A 155 -5.76 -3.96 -1.82
CA ILE A 155 -4.65 -3.07 -2.19
C ILE A 155 -3.84 -2.80 -0.93
N GLU A 156 -2.55 -3.14 -0.95
CA GLU A 156 -1.66 -2.94 0.18
C GLU A 156 -1.08 -1.51 0.14
N ASP A 157 -1.25 -0.75 1.21
CA ASP A 157 -0.49 0.48 1.43
C ASP A 157 0.82 0.13 2.14
N ALA A 158 1.86 -0.04 1.34
CA ALA A 158 3.21 -0.36 1.79
C ALA A 158 4.16 0.85 1.70
N SER A 159 3.62 2.07 1.69
CA SER A 159 4.39 3.32 1.56
C SER A 159 5.56 3.43 2.55
N GLN A 160 5.47 2.77 3.70
CA GLN A 160 6.51 2.73 4.74
C GLN A 160 7.24 1.38 4.84
N ALA A 161 6.91 0.40 3.99
CA ALA A 161 7.34 -0.99 4.14
C ALA A 161 8.28 -1.48 3.03
N MET A 162 8.88 -0.55 2.27
CA MET A 162 9.83 -0.92 1.21
C MET A 162 11.01 -1.71 1.79
N GLY A 163 11.19 -2.96 1.33
CA GLY A 163 12.23 -3.86 1.83
C GLY A 163 11.86 -4.68 3.07
N SER A 164 10.70 -4.43 3.70
CA SER A 164 10.18 -5.26 4.77
C SER A 164 9.79 -6.65 4.27
N LYS A 165 9.79 -7.64 5.16
CA LYS A 165 9.47 -9.03 4.83
C LYS A 165 8.37 -9.57 5.74
N PHE A 166 7.48 -10.35 5.13
CA PHE A 166 6.52 -11.20 5.81
C PHE A 166 6.73 -12.66 5.38
N ASN A 167 6.94 -13.57 6.34
CA ASN A 167 7.23 -14.98 6.07
C ASN A 167 8.35 -15.19 5.02
N ASN A 168 9.48 -14.50 5.19
CA ASN A 168 10.64 -14.49 4.29
C ASN A 168 10.43 -13.95 2.87
N SER A 169 9.23 -13.49 2.52
CA SER A 169 8.95 -12.82 1.26
C SER A 169 8.90 -11.31 1.44
N TYR A 170 9.43 -10.55 0.51
CA TYR A 170 9.30 -9.09 0.53
C TYR A 170 7.83 -8.69 0.47
N VAL A 171 7.46 -7.64 1.23
CA VAL A 171 6.24 -6.89 0.97
C VAL A 171 6.32 -6.38 -0.47
N GLY A 172 5.30 -6.63 -1.26
CA GLY A 172 5.37 -6.40 -2.71
C GLY A 172 5.33 -7.68 -3.55
N ASN A 173 5.65 -8.83 -2.95
CA ASN A 173 5.51 -10.14 -3.58
C ASN A 173 4.28 -10.89 -3.03
N SER A 174 3.19 -10.17 -2.87
CA SER A 174 1.92 -10.75 -2.45
C SER A 174 1.01 -10.96 -3.67
N SER A 175 -0.05 -11.75 -3.51
CA SER A 175 -1.09 -11.91 -4.54
C SER A 175 -2.24 -10.90 -4.38
N SER A 176 -1.95 -9.72 -3.86
CA SER A 176 -2.90 -8.61 -3.80
C SER A 176 -3.12 -7.98 -5.18
N ASP A 177 -4.22 -7.26 -5.36
CA ASP A 177 -4.56 -6.61 -6.64
C ASP A 177 -3.52 -5.52 -7.00
N ALA A 178 -3.04 -4.78 -6.00
CA ALA A 178 -1.94 -3.84 -6.11
C ALA A 178 -1.22 -3.64 -4.77
N ILE A 179 0.00 -3.12 -4.83
CA ILE A 179 0.83 -2.76 -3.68
C ILE A 179 1.47 -1.40 -3.99
N ILE A 180 1.35 -0.45 -3.05
CA ILE A 180 1.76 0.94 -3.18
C ILE A 180 2.93 1.22 -2.25
#